data_ae769a7f945e576e2cd2addd1732dad8
#
_entry.id   ae769a7f945e576e2cd2addd1732dad8
#
_cell.length_a   1.000
_cell.length_b   1.000
_cell.length_c   1.000
_cell.angle_alpha   90.00
_cell.angle_beta   90.00
_cell.angle_gamma   90.00
#
_symmetry.space_group_name_H-M   'P 1'
#
loop_
_entity.id
_entity.type
_entity.pdbx_description
1 polymer ?
#
loop_
_entity_poly.entity_id
_entity_poly.type
_entity_poly.pdbx_seq_one_letter_code
_entity_poly.pdbx_strand_id
1 'polypeptide(L)'
;APVASLEESFLEQAMQQIIVPTDAAHKPLGNSSARECLSMLRRICKYAAHLRLIRPMELEVALPKVIDKISAPLSPVEQQRLYHYVQENPTPRKIGLLLGLELGLRIGEICGLQWGDFDLKLGTLKINRTVCRISCGDGHTKVVIQTPKTRTSRREIPIPKQILLMLKKLHGNASNSTWFLSGNE
;
A
#
# COMPACT_ATOMS: atom_id res chain seq x y z
N ALA A 1 -18.82 -27.79 7.99
CA ALA A 1 -18.27 -29.12 8.24
C ALA A 1 -17.28 -29.04 9.39
N PRO A 2 -17.16 -30.08 10.26
CA PRO A 2 -16.11 -30.12 11.28
C PRO A 2 -14.74 -30.15 10.61
N VAL A 3 -13.74 -29.51 11.21
CA VAL A 3 -12.37 -29.40 10.66
C VAL A 3 -11.77 -30.78 10.36
N ALA A 4 -12.11 -31.79 11.17
CA ALA A 4 -11.64 -33.16 11.01
C ALA A 4 -12.16 -33.88 9.72
N SER A 5 -13.21 -33.37 9.09
CA SER A 5 -13.80 -33.93 7.87
C SER A 5 -13.44 -33.13 6.58
N LEU A 6 -12.48 -32.21 6.67
CA LEU A 6 -11.99 -31.48 5.49
C LEU A 6 -11.14 -32.42 4.62
N GLU A 7 -11.58 -32.56 3.39
CA GLU A 7 -10.86 -33.31 2.35
C GLU A 7 -10.10 -32.35 1.43
N GLU A 8 -8.99 -32.85 0.90
CA GLU A 8 -8.12 -32.12 -0.02
C GLU A 8 -8.90 -31.64 -1.25
N SER A 9 -9.67 -32.53 -1.86
CA SER A 9 -10.52 -32.24 -3.01
C SER A 9 -11.52 -31.10 -2.79
N PHE A 10 -12.11 -31.02 -1.60
CA PHE A 10 -13.04 -29.94 -1.25
C PHE A 10 -12.33 -28.60 -1.18
N LEU A 11 -11.15 -28.55 -0.57
CA LEU A 11 -10.36 -27.31 -0.46
C LEU A 11 -9.84 -26.84 -1.82
N GLU A 12 -9.45 -27.77 -2.68
CA GLU A 12 -9.02 -27.50 -4.05
C GLU A 12 -10.16 -26.94 -4.91
N GLN A 13 -11.35 -27.56 -4.84
CA GLN A 13 -12.54 -27.06 -5.52
C GLN A 13 -12.93 -25.65 -5.03
N ALA A 14 -12.92 -25.41 -3.71
CA ALA A 14 -13.20 -24.11 -3.14
C ALA A 14 -12.21 -23.04 -3.64
N MET A 15 -10.93 -23.38 -3.70
CA MET A 15 -9.90 -22.48 -4.25
C MET A 15 -10.11 -22.24 -5.75
N GLN A 16 -10.46 -23.27 -6.51
CA GLN A 16 -10.73 -23.12 -7.93
C GLN A 16 -11.92 -22.20 -8.21
N GLN A 17 -12.98 -22.27 -7.42
CA GLN A 17 -14.13 -21.36 -7.51
C GLN A 17 -13.78 -19.90 -7.20
N ILE A 18 -12.83 -19.66 -6.30
CA ILE A 18 -12.33 -18.30 -6.00
C ILE A 18 -11.48 -17.76 -7.16
N ILE A 19 -10.71 -18.62 -7.83
CA ILE A 19 -9.84 -18.25 -8.94
C ILE A 19 -10.64 -18.04 -10.23
N VAL A 20 -11.58 -18.93 -10.51
CA VAL A 20 -12.45 -18.92 -11.69
C VAL A 20 -13.89 -19.10 -11.22
N PRO A 21 -14.58 -18.02 -10.83
CA PRO A 21 -15.96 -18.12 -10.40
C PRO A 21 -16.85 -18.66 -11.49
N THR A 22 -17.75 -19.57 -11.13
CA THR A 22 -18.73 -20.17 -12.06
C THR A 22 -19.95 -19.29 -12.25
N ASP A 23 -20.13 -18.26 -11.43
CA ASP A 23 -21.26 -17.33 -11.51
C ASP A 23 -20.79 -15.93 -11.95
N ALA A 24 -21.67 -15.22 -12.67
CA ALA A 24 -21.39 -13.85 -13.14
C ALA A 24 -21.42 -12.79 -12.01
N ALA A 25 -21.85 -13.16 -10.81
CA ALA A 25 -21.98 -12.25 -9.67
C ALA A 25 -20.64 -11.99 -8.97
N HIS A 26 -19.69 -12.91 -9.14
CA HIS A 26 -18.39 -12.82 -8.49
C HIS A 26 -17.28 -12.53 -9.50
N LYS A 27 -16.47 -11.50 -9.23
CA LYS A 27 -15.26 -11.24 -10.00
C LYS A 27 -14.15 -12.23 -9.59
N PRO A 28 -13.41 -12.79 -10.59
CA PRO A 28 -12.28 -13.64 -10.29
C PRO A 28 -11.25 -12.89 -9.45
N LEU A 29 -10.63 -13.59 -8.52
CA LEU A 29 -9.56 -13.04 -7.72
C LEU A 29 -8.34 -12.78 -8.61
N GLY A 30 -7.68 -11.63 -8.44
CA GLY A 30 -6.42 -11.38 -9.15
C GLY A 30 -5.35 -12.41 -8.80
N ASN A 31 -4.49 -12.77 -9.77
CA ASN A 31 -3.50 -13.84 -9.64
C ASN A 31 -2.62 -13.74 -8.39
N SER A 32 -2.18 -12.53 -8.01
CA SER A 32 -1.40 -12.31 -6.77
C SER A 32 -2.20 -12.62 -5.52
N SER A 33 -3.47 -12.18 -5.48
CA SER A 33 -4.36 -12.44 -4.35
C SER A 33 -4.73 -13.91 -4.23
N ALA A 34 -4.94 -14.58 -5.36
CA ALA A 34 -5.19 -16.02 -5.40
C ALA A 34 -4.00 -16.83 -4.83
N ARG A 35 -2.77 -16.43 -5.19
CA ARG A 35 -1.55 -17.05 -4.63
C ARG A 35 -1.43 -16.83 -3.14
N GLU A 36 -1.75 -15.64 -2.65
CA GLU A 36 -1.72 -15.32 -1.22
C GLU A 36 -2.76 -16.16 -0.45
N CYS A 37 -3.98 -16.26 -0.96
CA CYS A 37 -5.02 -17.11 -0.39
C CYS A 37 -4.59 -18.58 -0.32
N LEU A 38 -4.04 -19.12 -1.40
CA LEU A 38 -3.54 -20.50 -1.41
C LEU A 38 -2.38 -20.71 -0.44
N SER A 39 -1.45 -19.75 -0.38
CA SER A 39 -0.33 -19.79 0.57
C SER A 39 -0.83 -19.80 2.02
N MET A 40 -1.82 -18.96 2.34
CA MET A 40 -2.44 -18.92 3.66
C MET A 40 -3.17 -20.25 3.97
N LEU A 41 -3.94 -20.77 3.04
CA LEU A 41 -4.64 -22.04 3.19
C LEU A 41 -3.66 -23.20 3.47
N ARG A 42 -2.59 -23.32 2.69
CA ARG A 42 -1.52 -24.30 2.92
C ARG A 42 -0.91 -24.19 4.32
N ARG A 43 -0.68 -22.96 4.78
CA ARG A 43 -0.15 -22.72 6.14
C ARG A 43 -1.15 -23.14 7.22
N ILE A 44 -2.44 -22.88 7.04
CA ILE A 44 -3.50 -23.30 7.97
C ILE A 44 -3.58 -24.82 8.00
N CYS A 45 -3.60 -25.51 6.85
CA CYS A 45 -3.63 -26.97 6.78
C CYS A 45 -2.38 -27.59 7.45
N LYS A 46 -1.20 -27.05 7.18
CA LYS A 46 0.05 -27.49 7.82
C LYS A 46 0.00 -27.33 9.35
N TYR A 47 -0.54 -26.23 9.84
CA TYR A 47 -0.69 -26.00 11.27
C TYR A 47 -1.73 -26.94 11.90
N ALA A 48 -2.88 -27.13 11.25
CA ALA A 48 -3.91 -28.06 11.70
C ALA A 48 -3.40 -29.52 11.76
N ALA A 49 -2.60 -29.93 10.77
CA ALA A 49 -1.95 -31.25 10.77
C ALA A 49 -0.90 -31.36 11.89
N HIS A 50 -0.14 -30.31 12.18
CA HIS A 50 0.77 -30.26 13.32
C HIS A 50 0.03 -30.47 14.65
N LEU A 51 -1.16 -29.88 14.80
CA LEU A 51 -2.03 -30.07 15.96
C LEU A 51 -2.80 -31.41 15.93
N ARG A 52 -2.59 -32.26 14.93
CA ARG A 52 -3.27 -33.58 14.75
C ARG A 52 -4.80 -33.43 14.60
N LEU A 53 -5.29 -32.28 14.14
CA LEU A 53 -6.72 -32.04 13.89
C LEU A 53 -7.16 -32.56 12.52
N ILE A 54 -6.24 -32.64 11.55
CA ILE A 54 -6.44 -33.21 10.23
C ILE A 54 -5.26 -34.08 9.84
N ARG A 55 -5.41 -34.89 8.78
CA ARG A 55 -4.27 -35.58 8.16
C ARG A 55 -3.41 -34.57 7.40
N PRO A 56 -2.09 -34.77 7.28
CA PRO A 56 -1.26 -34.00 6.37
C PRO A 56 -1.83 -34.08 4.96
N MET A 57 -1.95 -32.93 4.29
CA MET A 57 -2.45 -32.82 2.92
C MET A 57 -1.60 -31.84 2.10
N GLU A 58 -1.50 -32.10 0.80
CA GLU A 58 -0.84 -31.23 -0.17
C GLU A 58 -1.88 -30.72 -1.17
N LEU A 59 -2.13 -29.42 -1.17
CA LEU A 59 -3.11 -28.82 -2.05
C LEU A 59 -2.47 -28.53 -3.43
N GLU A 60 -2.91 -29.26 -4.43
CA GLU A 60 -2.49 -29.11 -5.84
C GLU A 60 -3.48 -28.25 -6.59
N VAL A 61 -3.33 -26.91 -6.48
CA VAL A 61 -4.18 -25.95 -7.19
C VAL A 61 -3.37 -25.28 -8.30
N ALA A 62 -3.82 -25.43 -9.52
CA ALA A 62 -3.24 -24.74 -10.67
C ALA A 62 -3.56 -23.25 -10.60
N LEU A 63 -2.54 -22.44 -10.38
CA LEU A 63 -2.68 -20.98 -10.38
C LEU A 63 -2.37 -20.43 -11.77
N PRO A 64 -3.13 -19.43 -12.23
CA PRO A 64 -2.81 -18.72 -13.46
C PRO A 64 -1.40 -18.12 -13.38
N LYS A 65 -0.66 -18.14 -14.49
CA LYS A 65 0.65 -17.49 -14.55
C LYS A 65 0.49 -16.00 -14.31
N VAL A 66 1.28 -15.46 -13.40
CA VAL A 66 1.39 -14.00 -13.23
C VAL A 66 2.19 -13.49 -14.42
N ILE A 67 1.54 -12.72 -15.27
CA ILE A 67 2.23 -11.90 -16.26
C ILE A 67 2.60 -10.62 -15.52
N ASP A 68 3.85 -10.51 -15.13
CA ASP A 68 4.37 -9.28 -14.54
C ASP A 68 4.25 -8.17 -15.60
N LYS A 69 3.28 -7.28 -15.42
CA LYS A 69 3.24 -6.04 -16.19
C LYS A 69 4.39 -5.18 -15.71
N ILE A 70 5.49 -5.23 -16.42
CA ILE A 70 6.61 -4.30 -16.21
C ILE A 70 6.07 -2.91 -16.53
N SER A 71 5.79 -2.13 -15.50
CA SER A 71 5.47 -0.72 -15.65
C SER A 71 6.77 -0.01 -16.04
N ALA A 72 6.80 0.59 -17.21
CA ALA A 72 7.96 1.39 -17.62
C ALA A 72 8.12 2.58 -16.66
N PRO A 73 9.34 2.85 -16.17
CA PRO A 73 9.59 4.05 -15.39
C PRO A 73 9.39 5.29 -16.26
N LEU A 74 9.12 6.43 -15.63
CA LEU A 74 9.05 7.71 -16.33
C LEU A 74 10.39 8.01 -17.02
N SER A 75 10.33 8.37 -18.29
CA SER A 75 11.50 8.85 -19.02
C SER A 75 11.97 10.19 -18.44
N PRO A 76 13.24 10.60 -18.66
CA PRO A 76 13.75 11.90 -18.21
C PRO A 76 12.91 13.08 -18.69
N VAL A 77 12.38 13.00 -19.92
CA VAL A 77 11.52 14.04 -20.51
C VAL A 77 10.18 14.13 -19.77
N GLU A 78 9.58 13.00 -19.45
CA GLU A 78 8.31 12.95 -18.69
C GLU A 78 8.52 13.46 -17.26
N GLN A 79 9.63 13.12 -16.62
CA GLN A 79 10.00 13.66 -15.31
C GLN A 79 10.12 15.18 -15.35
N GLN A 80 10.81 15.75 -16.33
CA GLN A 80 10.95 17.21 -16.50
C GLN A 80 9.59 17.88 -16.72
N ARG A 81 8.73 17.31 -17.57
CA ARG A 81 7.36 17.81 -17.78
C ARG A 81 6.54 17.83 -16.51
N LEU A 82 6.64 16.74 -15.72
CA LEU A 82 5.95 16.66 -14.44
C LEU A 82 6.43 17.71 -13.45
N TYR A 83 7.75 17.92 -13.35
CA TYR A 83 8.33 18.97 -12.52
C TYR A 83 7.82 20.36 -12.94
N HIS A 84 7.86 20.67 -14.21
CA HIS A 84 7.39 21.95 -14.75
C HIS A 84 5.92 22.19 -14.42
N TYR A 85 5.07 21.19 -14.67
CA TYR A 85 3.65 21.25 -14.32
C TYR A 85 3.39 21.51 -12.84
N VAL A 86 4.19 20.92 -11.94
CA VAL A 86 4.06 21.16 -10.51
C VAL A 86 4.58 22.53 -10.11
N GLN A 87 5.67 23.01 -10.72
CA GLN A 87 6.26 24.32 -10.44
C GLN A 87 5.36 25.50 -10.85
N GLU A 88 4.63 25.37 -11.94
CA GLU A 88 3.71 26.42 -12.41
C GLU A 88 2.60 26.74 -11.40
N ASN A 89 2.05 25.70 -10.78
CA ASN A 89 1.00 25.84 -9.78
C ASN A 89 1.18 24.77 -8.68
N PRO A 90 2.07 24.97 -7.72
CA PRO A 90 2.34 24.01 -6.67
C PRO A 90 1.16 23.91 -5.69
N THR A 91 0.70 22.67 -5.45
CA THR A 91 -0.27 22.36 -4.40
C THR A 91 0.32 21.25 -3.51
N PRO A 92 -0.16 21.08 -2.26
CA PRO A 92 0.30 20.00 -1.41
C PRO A 92 0.17 18.61 -2.06
N ARG A 93 -0.92 18.37 -2.80
CA ARG A 93 -1.13 17.10 -3.52
C ARG A 93 -0.11 16.87 -4.62
N LYS A 94 0.17 17.90 -5.43
CA LYS A 94 1.17 17.80 -6.51
C LYS A 94 2.58 17.61 -5.94
N ILE A 95 2.92 18.30 -4.86
CA ILE A 95 4.21 18.10 -4.19
C ILE A 95 4.27 16.72 -3.54
N GLY A 96 3.16 16.21 -2.95
CA GLY A 96 3.07 14.85 -2.45
C GLY A 96 3.43 13.80 -3.50
N LEU A 97 3.03 14.02 -4.75
CA LEU A 97 3.42 13.16 -5.88
C LEU A 97 4.93 13.19 -6.11
N LEU A 98 5.55 14.39 -6.13
CA LEU A 98 7.02 14.50 -6.27
C LEU A 98 7.77 13.86 -5.09
N LEU A 99 7.25 13.99 -3.86
CA LEU A 99 7.82 13.31 -2.70
C LEU A 99 7.79 11.78 -2.86
N GLY A 100 6.72 11.24 -3.43
CA GLY A 100 6.64 9.81 -3.76
C GLY A 100 7.67 9.40 -4.81
N LEU A 101 7.82 10.17 -5.88
CA LEU A 101 8.73 9.86 -6.99
C LEU A 101 10.22 10.01 -6.61
N GLU A 102 10.57 11.11 -5.95
CA GLU A 102 11.97 11.44 -5.66
C GLU A 102 12.48 10.79 -4.38
N LEU A 103 11.65 10.70 -3.35
CA LEU A 103 12.06 10.18 -2.05
C LEU A 103 11.57 8.76 -1.78
N GLY A 104 10.82 8.17 -2.70
CA GLY A 104 10.29 6.81 -2.56
C GLY A 104 9.30 6.69 -1.39
N LEU A 105 8.56 7.74 -1.05
CA LEU A 105 7.58 7.68 0.01
C LEU A 105 6.38 6.82 -0.40
N ARG A 106 5.90 6.00 0.53
CA ARG A 106 4.65 5.26 0.34
C ARG A 106 3.48 6.22 0.44
N ILE A 107 2.39 5.93 -0.29
CA ILE A 107 1.18 6.77 -0.27
C ILE A 107 0.66 7.00 1.16
N GLY A 108 0.69 5.99 2.02
CA GLY A 108 0.28 6.13 3.42
C GLY A 108 1.20 7.03 4.24
N GLU A 109 2.50 7.09 3.93
CA GLU A 109 3.45 8.00 4.55
C GLU A 109 3.13 9.45 4.11
N ILE A 110 2.92 9.67 2.80
CA ILE A 110 2.56 10.99 2.26
C ILE A 110 1.24 11.49 2.86
N CYS A 111 0.21 10.64 2.95
CA CYS A 111 -1.05 10.98 3.60
C CYS A 111 -0.90 11.26 5.11
N GLY A 112 0.14 10.73 5.73
CA GLY A 112 0.44 10.92 7.15
C GLY A 112 1.30 12.15 7.47
N LEU A 113 1.76 12.91 6.47
CA LEU A 113 2.61 14.08 6.70
C LEU A 113 1.85 15.23 7.36
N GLN A 114 2.52 15.91 8.25
CA GLN A 114 2.14 17.21 8.81
C GLN A 114 3.21 18.24 8.48
N TRP A 115 2.86 19.51 8.49
CA TRP A 115 3.84 20.58 8.24
C TRP A 115 5.01 20.57 9.21
N GLY A 116 4.83 20.15 10.46
CA GLY A 116 5.89 19.98 11.44
C GLY A 116 6.88 18.84 11.15
N ASP A 117 6.60 17.97 10.19
CA ASP A 117 7.54 16.93 9.76
C ASP A 117 8.62 17.48 8.80
N PHE A 118 8.39 18.66 8.20
CA PHE A 118 9.32 19.34 7.30
C PHE A 118 10.21 20.32 8.06
N ASP A 119 11.48 20.04 8.17
CA ASP A 119 12.45 21.06 8.59
C ASP A 119 12.87 21.87 7.36
N LEU A 120 12.16 22.97 7.12
CA LEU A 120 12.41 23.83 5.97
C LEU A 120 13.72 24.64 6.07
N LYS A 121 14.35 24.70 7.25
CA LYS A 121 15.67 25.35 7.46
C LYS A 121 16.79 24.39 7.10
N LEU A 122 16.76 23.18 7.66
CA LEU A 122 17.73 22.12 7.39
C LEU A 122 17.47 21.42 6.06
N GLY A 123 16.27 21.54 5.49
CA GLY A 123 15.89 20.86 4.24
C GLY A 123 15.71 19.35 4.43
N THR A 124 15.14 18.92 5.55
CA THR A 124 14.91 17.51 5.86
C THR A 124 13.43 17.21 6.11
N LEU A 125 13.03 15.97 5.91
CA LEU A 125 11.69 15.46 6.13
C LEU A 125 11.75 14.25 7.07
N LYS A 126 10.97 14.28 8.14
CA LYS A 126 10.83 13.18 9.11
C LYS A 126 9.58 12.35 8.82
N ILE A 127 9.77 11.04 8.66
CA ILE A 127 8.66 10.10 8.49
C ILE A 127 8.32 9.49 9.85
N ASN A 128 7.25 9.99 10.46
CA ASN A 128 6.85 9.62 11.83
C ASN A 128 5.59 8.76 11.88
N ARG A 129 4.78 8.75 10.81
CA ARG A 129 3.47 8.07 10.79
C ARG A 129 3.10 7.62 9.40
N THR A 130 2.14 6.72 9.33
CA THR A 130 1.49 6.29 8.10
C THR A 130 -0.01 6.25 8.30
N VAL A 131 -0.74 6.58 7.26
CA VAL A 131 -2.20 6.50 7.21
C VAL A 131 -2.59 5.32 6.35
N CYS A 132 -3.49 4.50 6.85
CA CYS A 132 -4.08 3.42 6.06
C CYS A 132 -5.59 3.41 6.22
N ARG A 133 -6.27 2.86 5.22
CA ARG A 133 -7.70 2.64 5.25
C ARG A 133 -7.94 1.16 5.47
N ILE A 134 -8.66 0.83 6.53
CA ILE A 134 -9.01 -0.56 6.86
C ILE A 134 -10.51 -0.78 6.67
N SER A 135 -10.90 -1.96 6.20
CA SER A 135 -12.29 -2.37 6.13
C SER A 135 -12.80 -2.71 7.53
N CYS A 136 -14.02 -2.28 7.84
CA CYS A 136 -14.70 -2.60 9.10
C CYS A 136 -15.58 -3.86 9.00
N GLY A 137 -15.66 -4.51 7.81
CA GLY A 137 -16.43 -5.74 7.61
C GLY A 137 -17.89 -5.53 7.24
N ASP A 138 -18.41 -4.32 7.39
CA ASP A 138 -19.82 -3.91 7.13
C ASP A 138 -19.99 -3.09 5.84
N GLY A 139 -19.00 -3.14 4.95
CA GLY A 139 -18.91 -2.31 3.74
C GLY A 139 -18.31 -0.92 3.99
N HIS A 140 -18.12 -0.51 5.24
CA HIS A 140 -17.50 0.74 5.60
C HIS A 140 -15.97 0.61 5.75
N THR A 141 -15.27 1.71 5.52
CA THR A 141 -13.82 1.79 5.73
C THR A 141 -13.49 2.87 6.75
N LYS A 142 -12.49 2.60 7.57
CA LYS A 142 -12.00 3.48 8.61
C LYS A 142 -10.57 3.91 8.30
N VAL A 143 -10.30 5.20 8.42
CA VAL A 143 -8.93 5.75 8.33
C VAL A 143 -8.24 5.54 9.67
N VAL A 144 -7.06 4.94 9.65
CA VAL A 144 -6.25 4.66 10.84
C VAL A 144 -4.87 5.26 10.65
N ILE A 145 -4.45 6.04 11.65
CA ILE A 145 -3.09 6.56 11.75
C ILE A 145 -2.27 5.55 12.55
N GLN A 146 -1.19 5.07 11.97
CA GLN A 146 -0.29 4.13 12.62
C GLN A 146 1.10 4.71 12.74
N THR A 147 1.77 4.42 13.84
CA THR A 147 3.22 4.60 13.91
C THR A 147 3.90 3.50 13.10
N PRO A 148 5.00 3.77 12.40
CA PRO A 148 5.74 2.77 11.66
C PRO A 148 6.12 1.59 12.55
N LYS A 149 5.82 0.37 12.09
CA LYS A 149 6.01 -0.88 12.86
C LYS A 149 7.47 -1.18 13.23
N THR A 150 8.43 -0.64 12.48
CA THR A 150 9.86 -0.90 12.70
C THR A 150 10.62 0.41 12.92
N ARG A 151 11.71 0.32 13.68
CA ARG A 151 12.61 1.47 13.93
C ARG A 151 13.20 2.03 12.62
N THR A 152 13.45 1.16 11.63
CA THR A 152 13.94 1.51 10.31
C THR A 152 12.91 2.25 9.43
N SER A 153 11.62 2.17 9.77
CA SER A 153 10.58 2.91 9.06
C SER A 153 10.46 4.36 9.53
N ARG A 154 10.98 4.70 10.71
CA ARG A 154 11.18 6.09 11.14
C ARG A 154 12.52 6.53 10.59
N ARG A 155 12.48 7.49 9.69
CA ARG A 155 13.67 7.98 9.01
C ARG A 155 13.57 9.47 8.74
N GLU A 156 14.71 10.09 8.63
CA GLU A 156 14.84 11.46 8.18
C GLU A 156 15.51 11.45 6.81
N ILE A 157 14.96 12.19 5.86
CA ILE A 157 15.37 12.18 4.46
C ILE A 157 15.65 13.62 4.02
N PRO A 158 16.76 13.89 3.32
CA PRO A 158 17.00 15.19 2.74
C PRO A 158 15.99 15.47 1.62
N ILE A 159 15.47 16.70 1.59
CA ILE A 159 14.51 17.15 0.58
C ILE A 159 15.27 17.75 -0.59
N PRO A 160 15.01 17.34 -1.84
CA PRO A 160 15.59 17.96 -3.03
C PRO A 160 15.33 19.48 -3.06
N LYS A 161 16.34 20.24 -3.44
CA LYS A 161 16.32 21.71 -3.39
C LYS A 161 15.11 22.31 -4.11
N GLN A 162 14.71 21.75 -5.23
CA GLN A 162 13.55 22.21 -6.00
C GLN A 162 12.23 22.04 -5.24
N ILE A 163 12.05 20.86 -4.61
CA ILE A 163 10.85 20.59 -3.79
C ILE A 163 10.84 21.47 -2.54
N LEU A 164 12.00 21.67 -1.91
CA LEU A 164 12.14 22.55 -0.75
C LEU A 164 11.70 23.99 -1.05
N LEU A 165 12.07 24.51 -2.22
CA LEU A 165 11.63 25.85 -2.64
C LEU A 165 10.10 25.95 -2.83
N MET A 166 9.48 24.93 -3.38
CA MET A 166 8.03 24.85 -3.51
C MET A 166 7.33 24.76 -2.14
N LEU A 167 7.86 23.93 -1.24
CA LEU A 167 7.35 23.81 0.14
C LEU A 167 7.44 25.12 0.91
N LYS A 168 8.55 25.86 0.79
CA LYS A 168 8.72 27.19 1.41
C LYS A 168 7.68 28.19 0.93
N LYS A 169 7.33 28.15 -0.36
CA LYS A 169 6.27 29.01 -0.93
C LYS A 169 4.89 28.66 -0.40
N LEU A 170 4.61 27.37 -0.19
CA LEU A 170 3.30 26.89 0.24
C LEU A 170 3.09 26.94 1.76
N HIS A 171 4.14 26.88 2.56
CA HIS A 171 4.04 26.78 4.02
C HIS A 171 3.22 27.91 4.63
N GLY A 172 3.43 29.18 4.15
CA GLY A 172 2.74 30.36 4.69
C GLY A 172 2.80 30.39 6.22
N ASN A 173 1.61 30.47 6.84
CA ASN A 173 1.42 30.44 8.29
C ASN A 173 0.84 29.10 8.80
N ALA A 174 1.06 28.00 8.06
CA ALA A 174 0.53 26.71 8.46
C ALA A 174 1.09 26.24 9.81
N SER A 175 0.21 25.77 10.70
CA SER A 175 0.63 25.20 11.98
C SER A 175 1.36 23.87 11.77
N ASN A 176 2.33 23.56 12.63
CA ASN A 176 3.06 22.31 12.61
C ASN A 176 2.17 21.06 12.69
N SER A 177 1.00 21.15 13.34
CA SER A 177 0.04 20.06 13.48
C SER A 177 -0.91 19.92 12.30
N THR A 178 -0.91 20.88 11.37
CA THR A 178 -1.77 20.83 10.18
C THR A 178 -1.29 19.73 9.22
N TRP A 179 -2.23 18.91 8.76
CA TRP A 179 -1.94 17.87 7.78
C TRP A 179 -1.48 18.48 6.46
N PHE A 180 -0.40 17.94 5.89
CA PHE A 180 0.17 18.46 4.66
C PHE A 180 -0.83 18.40 3.47
N LEU A 181 -1.60 17.31 3.37
CA LEU A 181 -2.59 17.14 2.29
C LEU A 181 -3.99 17.71 2.62
N SER A 182 -4.21 18.30 3.78
CA SER A 182 -5.49 18.93 4.16
C SER A 182 -5.60 20.37 3.63
N GLY A 183 -5.24 20.61 2.40
CA GLY A 183 -5.54 21.88 1.76
C GLY A 183 -6.98 21.90 1.26
N ASN A 184 -7.77 22.92 1.61
CA ASN A 184 -9.02 23.21 0.91
C ASN A 184 -8.67 23.56 -0.54
N GLU A 185 -9.20 22.78 -1.47
CA GLU A 185 -9.45 23.19 -2.85
C GLU A 185 -10.91 23.58 -2.97
#